data_140bbe2d159391e145f031853e7f754b
#
_entry.id   140bbe2d159391e145f031853e7f754b
#
_cell.length_a   1.000
_cell.length_b   1.000
_cell.length_c   1.000
_cell.angle_alpha   90.00
_cell.angle_beta   90.00
_cell.angle_gamma   90.00
#
_symmetry.space_group_name_H-M   'P 1'
#
loop_
_entity.id
_entity.type
_entity.pdbx_description
1 polymer ?
#
loop_
_entity_poly.entity_id
_entity_poly.type
_entity_poly.pdbx_seq_one_letter_code
_entity_poly.pdbx_strand_id
1 'polypeptide(L)'
;MTSQTPFLGILMLDTAFPRIPGDAGNINSYPFPAQIRCVTGAGSLDVVSASGPSDTLTEVFISAAQELKDEGAVGLVSTCGFLVHRQKEIASAVGIPTILSGLSLFPVLRLAMGQIPIAILTASADSLTT
;
A
#
# COMPACT_ATOMS: atom_id res chain seq x y z
N MET A 1 24.19 -12.88 16.85
CA MET A 1 22.87 -12.52 16.31
C MET A 1 22.90 -11.03 15.97
N THR A 2 22.95 -10.69 14.73
CA THR A 2 22.74 -9.31 14.28
C THR A 2 21.26 -9.04 14.41
N SER A 3 20.85 -8.25 15.42
CA SER A 3 19.51 -7.73 15.54
C SER A 3 19.27 -6.80 14.34
N GLN A 4 18.52 -7.26 13.35
CA GLN A 4 18.09 -6.39 12.26
C GLN A 4 17.22 -5.28 12.85
N THR A 5 17.54 -4.04 12.50
CA THR A 5 16.70 -2.90 12.89
C THR A 5 15.35 -3.04 12.23
N PRO A 6 14.25 -3.05 12.99
CA PRO A 6 12.91 -3.13 12.40
C PRO A 6 12.62 -1.92 11.51
N PHE A 7 11.87 -2.13 10.45
CA PHE A 7 11.55 -1.09 9.46
C PHE A 7 10.12 -1.19 8.95
N LEU A 8 9.63 -0.10 8.35
CA LEU A 8 8.39 -0.08 7.59
C LEU A 8 8.66 -0.58 6.17
N GLY A 9 7.96 -1.59 5.73
CA GLY A 9 7.99 -2.06 4.34
C GLY A 9 7.01 -1.27 3.47
N ILE A 10 7.45 -0.86 2.28
CA ILE A 10 6.67 -0.08 1.33
C ILE A 10 6.58 -0.85 0.02
N LEU A 11 5.38 -1.30 -0.33
CA LEU A 11 5.09 -1.89 -1.63
C LEU A 11 4.86 -0.76 -2.64
N MET A 12 5.70 -0.68 -3.65
CA MET A 12 5.66 0.39 -4.64
C MET A 12 5.31 -0.15 -6.02
N LEU A 13 4.44 0.55 -6.74
CA LEU A 13 4.18 0.27 -8.15
C LEU A 13 5.42 0.57 -9.00
N ASP A 14 5.54 -0.17 -10.10
CA ASP A 14 6.56 0.04 -11.12
C ASP A 14 6.19 1.27 -11.97
N THR A 15 6.58 2.44 -11.50
CA THR A 15 6.26 3.73 -12.09
C THR A 15 7.52 4.58 -12.26
N ALA A 16 7.57 5.39 -13.32
CA ALA A 16 8.76 6.13 -13.72
C ALA A 16 8.79 7.60 -13.25
N PHE A 17 7.76 8.10 -12.53
CA PHE A 17 7.75 9.49 -12.07
C PHE A 17 8.63 9.70 -10.81
N PRO A 18 9.15 10.93 -10.60
CA PRO A 18 9.96 11.23 -9.43
C PRO A 18 9.20 11.07 -8.12
N ARG A 19 9.85 10.47 -7.12
CA ARG A 19 9.33 10.33 -5.76
C ARG A 19 10.03 11.35 -4.86
N ILE A 20 9.45 12.52 -4.72
CA ILE A 20 10.00 13.60 -3.88
C ILE A 20 9.75 13.33 -2.39
N PRO A 21 10.50 13.96 -1.45
CA PRO A 21 10.19 13.91 -0.02
C PRO A 21 8.74 14.32 0.26
N GLY A 22 8.03 13.52 1.06
CA GLY A 22 6.59 13.62 1.28
C GLY A 22 5.77 12.60 0.49
N ASP A 23 6.30 12.05 -0.61
CA ASP A 23 5.68 10.92 -1.31
C ASP A 23 5.87 9.62 -0.52
N ALA A 24 4.85 8.76 -0.49
CA ALA A 24 4.90 7.47 0.20
C ALA A 24 5.98 6.53 -0.36
N GLY A 25 6.38 6.69 -1.61
CA GLY A 25 7.45 5.93 -2.25
C GLY A 25 8.86 6.54 -2.08
N ASN A 26 9.04 7.47 -1.15
CA ASN A 26 10.34 8.01 -0.82
C ASN A 26 10.69 7.69 0.63
N ILE A 27 11.78 6.97 0.88
CA ILE A 27 12.19 6.59 2.24
C ILE A 27 12.47 7.78 3.14
N ASN A 28 12.87 8.92 2.58
CA ASN A 28 13.09 10.15 3.35
C ASN A 28 11.79 10.85 3.79
N SER A 29 10.63 10.34 3.39
CA SER A 29 9.34 10.80 3.88
C SER A 29 9.02 10.30 5.30
N TYR A 30 9.81 9.36 5.82
CA TYR A 30 9.55 8.70 7.11
C TYR A 30 10.62 9.08 8.13
N PRO A 31 10.23 9.37 9.40
CA PRO A 31 11.16 9.68 10.48
C PRO A 31 11.77 8.43 11.14
N PHE A 32 11.57 7.27 10.55
CA PHE A 32 12.03 5.96 11.04
C PHE A 32 12.50 5.10 9.86
N PRO A 33 13.21 3.98 10.10
CA PRO A 33 13.67 3.11 9.03
C PRO A 33 12.53 2.62 8.13
N ALA A 34 12.70 2.74 6.83
CA ALA A 34 11.75 2.29 5.82
C ALA A 34 12.51 1.67 4.63
N GLN A 35 11.92 0.65 4.02
CA GLN A 35 12.47 0.01 2.82
C GLN A 35 11.38 -0.13 1.75
N ILE A 36 11.74 0.14 0.52
CA ILE A 36 10.86 0.05 -0.64
C ILE A 36 11.12 -1.26 -1.37
N ARG A 37 10.01 -1.94 -1.73
CA ARG A 37 10.01 -3.02 -2.70
C ARG A 37 9.17 -2.61 -3.91
N CYS A 38 9.84 -2.36 -5.03
CA CYS A 38 9.14 -2.14 -6.30
C CYS A 38 8.62 -3.48 -6.82
N VAL A 39 7.32 -3.54 -7.08
CA VAL A 39 6.66 -4.72 -7.65
C VAL A 39 6.76 -4.62 -9.17
N THR A 40 7.78 -5.24 -9.73
CA THR A 40 8.07 -5.20 -11.17
C THR A 40 6.87 -5.65 -12.00
N GLY A 41 6.53 -4.88 -13.03
CA GLY A 41 5.40 -5.14 -13.91
C GLY A 41 4.04 -4.69 -13.37
N ALA A 42 3.98 -4.18 -12.13
CA ALA A 42 2.77 -3.60 -11.57
C ALA A 42 2.65 -2.12 -11.95
N GLY A 43 2.26 -1.83 -13.18
CA GLY A 43 1.98 -0.48 -13.64
C GLY A 43 0.67 0.08 -13.08
N SER A 44 0.50 1.40 -13.20
CA SER A 44 -0.73 2.06 -12.69
C SER A 44 -1.99 1.52 -13.35
N LEU A 45 -1.96 1.20 -14.65
CA LEU A 45 -3.11 0.70 -15.39
C LEU A 45 -3.49 -0.75 -15.00
N ASP A 46 -2.54 -1.51 -14.46
CA ASP A 46 -2.79 -2.89 -14.03
C ASP A 46 -3.48 -2.97 -12.68
N VAL A 47 -3.42 -1.90 -11.90
CA VAL A 47 -3.95 -1.83 -10.53
C VAL A 47 -5.18 -0.92 -10.43
N VAL A 48 -5.22 0.19 -11.19
CA VAL A 48 -6.34 1.16 -11.18
C VAL A 48 -7.51 0.60 -12.01
N SER A 49 -8.30 -0.25 -11.41
CA SER A 49 -9.51 -0.82 -12.00
C SER A 49 -10.58 -1.03 -10.93
N ALA A 50 -11.82 -1.26 -11.36
CA ALA A 50 -12.95 -1.49 -10.45
C ALA A 50 -12.80 -2.74 -9.57
N SER A 51 -12.01 -3.71 -10.00
CA SER A 51 -11.72 -4.96 -9.24
C SER A 51 -10.34 -4.97 -8.57
N GLY A 52 -9.56 -3.89 -8.76
CA GLY A 52 -8.16 -3.87 -8.35
C GLY A 52 -7.27 -4.76 -9.23
N PRO A 53 -6.07 -5.11 -8.77
CA PRO A 53 -5.15 -5.97 -9.52
C PRO A 53 -5.72 -7.37 -9.72
N SER A 54 -5.29 -8.03 -10.80
CA SER A 54 -5.60 -9.45 -11.07
C SER A 54 -5.11 -10.36 -9.94
N ASP A 55 -5.63 -11.58 -9.88
CA ASP A 55 -5.18 -12.56 -8.89
C ASP A 55 -3.69 -12.86 -9.04
N THR A 56 -3.21 -13.02 -10.29
CA THR A 56 -1.78 -13.22 -10.57
C THR A 56 -0.92 -12.06 -10.05
N LEU A 57 -1.34 -10.82 -10.29
CA LEU A 57 -0.61 -9.65 -9.80
C LEU A 57 -0.70 -9.53 -8.27
N THR A 58 -1.82 -9.93 -7.69
CA THR A 58 -1.99 -9.98 -6.22
C THR A 58 -0.99 -10.93 -5.58
N GLU A 59 -0.75 -12.10 -6.18
CA GLU A 59 0.27 -13.06 -5.71
C GLU A 59 1.68 -12.46 -5.77
N VAL A 60 1.99 -11.64 -6.78
CA VAL A 60 3.27 -10.94 -6.85
C VAL A 60 3.41 -9.93 -5.70
N PHE A 61 2.33 -9.20 -5.37
CA PHE A 61 2.32 -8.30 -4.21
C PHE A 61 2.50 -9.06 -2.89
N ILE A 62 1.85 -10.20 -2.74
CA ILE A 62 1.99 -11.07 -1.55
C ILE A 62 3.44 -11.55 -1.42
N SER A 63 4.05 -12.00 -2.51
CA SER A 63 5.45 -12.45 -2.50
C SER A 63 6.40 -11.32 -2.07
N ALA A 64 6.26 -10.14 -2.67
CA ALA A 64 7.05 -8.96 -2.30
C ALA A 64 6.85 -8.53 -0.84
N ALA A 65 5.62 -8.65 -0.35
CA ALA A 65 5.29 -8.34 1.04
C ALA A 65 5.90 -9.35 2.03
N GLN A 66 5.92 -10.63 1.69
CA GLN A 66 6.56 -11.67 2.49
C GLN A 66 8.08 -11.52 2.53
N GLU A 67 8.70 -11.18 1.40
CA GLU A 67 10.14 -10.86 1.36
C GLU A 67 10.48 -9.72 2.33
N LEU A 68 9.73 -8.62 2.30
CA LEU A 68 9.94 -7.50 3.24
C LEU A 68 9.77 -7.94 4.70
N LYS A 69 8.77 -8.76 5.01
CA LYS A 69 8.58 -9.32 6.35
C LYS A 69 9.79 -10.17 6.78
N ASP A 70 10.27 -11.06 5.91
CA ASP A 70 11.41 -11.93 6.21
C ASP A 70 12.70 -11.13 6.40
N GLU A 71 12.82 -9.99 5.76
CA GLU A 71 13.90 -9.01 5.93
C GLU A 71 13.75 -8.15 7.20
N GLY A 72 12.66 -8.28 7.96
CA GLY A 72 12.46 -7.61 9.24
C GLY A 72 11.46 -6.46 9.23
N ALA A 73 10.63 -6.33 8.19
CA ALA A 73 9.53 -5.37 8.22
C ALA A 73 8.54 -5.70 9.35
N VAL A 74 8.16 -4.69 10.13
CA VAL A 74 7.21 -4.81 11.24
C VAL A 74 5.82 -4.30 10.88
N GLY A 75 5.67 -3.71 9.71
CA GLY A 75 4.42 -3.26 9.13
C GLY A 75 4.60 -2.96 7.65
N LEU A 76 3.49 -2.94 6.91
CA LEU A 76 3.49 -2.69 5.46
C LEU A 76 2.53 -1.57 5.09
N VAL A 77 2.96 -0.75 4.14
CA VAL A 77 2.13 0.23 3.45
C VAL A 77 2.34 0.10 1.94
N SER A 78 1.56 0.81 1.14
CA SER A 78 1.77 0.88 -0.30
C SER A 78 1.72 2.31 -0.85
N THR A 79 2.20 2.47 -2.07
CA THR A 79 2.11 3.74 -2.82
C THR A 79 0.84 3.84 -3.65
N CYS A 80 -0.04 2.84 -3.63
CA CYS A 80 -1.24 2.80 -4.47
C CYS A 80 -2.52 2.57 -3.67
N GLY A 81 -3.39 3.58 -3.64
CA GLY A 81 -4.68 3.52 -2.95
C GLY A 81 -5.62 2.42 -3.47
N PHE A 82 -5.49 2.00 -4.73
CA PHE A 82 -6.32 0.95 -5.34
C PHE A 82 -6.00 -0.47 -4.83
N LEU A 83 -4.88 -0.67 -4.12
CA LEU A 83 -4.63 -1.91 -3.40
C LEU A 83 -5.62 -2.15 -2.24
N VAL A 84 -6.48 -1.19 -1.94
CA VAL A 84 -7.61 -1.38 -1.01
C VAL A 84 -8.48 -2.57 -1.40
N HIS A 85 -8.65 -2.85 -2.70
CA HIS A 85 -9.41 -4.01 -3.19
C HIS A 85 -8.82 -5.35 -2.76
N ARG A 86 -7.52 -5.40 -2.48
CA ARG A 86 -6.78 -6.59 -2.04
C ARG A 86 -6.25 -6.49 -0.61
N GLN A 87 -6.68 -5.45 0.12
CA GLN A 87 -6.23 -5.18 1.50
C GLN A 87 -6.32 -6.40 2.40
N LYS A 88 -7.49 -7.03 2.45
CA LYS A 88 -7.74 -8.17 3.34
C LYS A 88 -6.92 -9.40 2.95
N GLU A 89 -6.82 -9.67 1.67
CA GLU A 89 -6.12 -10.82 1.12
C GLU A 89 -4.61 -10.72 1.42
N ILE A 90 -3.99 -9.59 1.07
CA ILE A 90 -2.56 -9.37 1.30
C ILE A 90 -2.24 -9.33 2.81
N ALA A 91 -3.02 -8.62 3.61
CA ALA A 91 -2.81 -8.54 5.05
C ALA A 91 -2.89 -9.92 5.72
N SER A 92 -3.86 -10.76 5.32
CA SER A 92 -4.02 -12.12 5.85
C SER A 92 -2.88 -13.05 5.45
N ALA A 93 -2.39 -12.93 4.22
CA ALA A 93 -1.29 -13.76 3.73
C ALA A 93 0.04 -13.44 4.42
N VAL A 94 0.29 -12.17 4.73
CA VAL A 94 1.57 -11.73 5.32
C VAL A 94 1.57 -11.84 6.85
N GLY A 95 0.46 -11.56 7.50
CA GLY A 95 0.30 -11.73 8.96
C GLY A 95 1.08 -10.72 9.82
N ILE A 96 1.42 -9.55 9.29
CA ILE A 96 1.90 -8.40 10.05
C ILE A 96 0.97 -7.19 9.79
N PRO A 97 0.96 -6.15 10.63
CA PRO A 97 0.17 -4.96 10.39
C PRO A 97 0.36 -4.41 8.98
N THR A 98 -0.72 -4.30 8.21
CA THR A 98 -0.67 -3.93 6.80
C THR A 98 -1.79 -2.96 6.48
N ILE A 99 -1.46 -1.76 5.98
CA ILE A 99 -2.41 -0.75 5.52
C ILE A 99 -1.97 -0.30 4.12
N LEU A 100 -2.68 -0.76 3.09
CA LEU A 100 -2.27 -0.55 1.71
C LEU A 100 -2.86 0.71 1.07
N SER A 101 -3.83 1.36 1.74
CA SER A 101 -4.50 2.52 1.18
C SER A 101 -4.93 3.49 2.28
N GLY A 102 -4.86 4.78 2.00
CA GLY A 102 -5.47 5.82 2.84
C GLY A 102 -6.99 5.64 3.01
N LEU A 103 -7.66 4.96 2.08
CA LEU A 103 -9.08 4.62 2.20
C LEU A 103 -9.40 3.72 3.39
N SER A 104 -8.43 2.97 3.89
CA SER A 104 -8.56 2.16 5.10
C SER A 104 -8.85 3.01 6.35
N LEU A 105 -8.55 4.31 6.32
CA LEU A 105 -8.87 5.26 7.39
C LEU A 105 -10.31 5.77 7.32
N PHE A 106 -11.04 5.54 6.23
CA PHE A 106 -12.38 6.08 6.02
C PHE A 106 -13.36 5.72 7.16
N PRO A 107 -13.44 4.48 7.66
CA PRO A 107 -14.35 4.14 8.76
C PRO A 107 -14.06 4.94 10.04
N VAL A 108 -12.77 5.15 10.35
CA VAL A 108 -12.35 5.93 11.52
C VAL A 108 -12.68 7.41 11.33
N LEU A 109 -12.41 7.96 10.16
CA LEU A 109 -12.78 9.34 9.83
C LEU A 109 -14.30 9.54 9.86
N ARG A 110 -15.06 8.59 9.32
CA ARG A 110 -16.53 8.65 9.36
C ARG A 110 -17.05 8.65 10.80
N LEU A 111 -16.48 7.81 11.66
CA LEU A 111 -16.83 7.78 13.08
C LEU A 111 -16.52 9.11 13.78
N ALA A 112 -15.36 9.69 13.50
CA ALA A 112 -14.93 10.94 14.13
C ALA A 112 -15.71 12.17 13.61
N MET A 113 -16.06 12.19 12.33
CA MET A 113 -16.68 13.35 11.66
C MET A 113 -18.22 13.27 11.58
N GLY A 114 -18.83 12.16 11.98
CA GLY A 114 -20.29 12.00 11.95
C GLY A 114 -20.87 12.20 10.55
N GLN A 115 -21.69 13.23 10.35
CA GLN A 115 -22.36 13.53 9.07
C GLN A 115 -21.61 14.55 8.20
N ILE A 116 -20.44 15.03 8.65
CA ILE A 116 -19.66 15.97 7.85
C ILE A 116 -19.18 15.26 6.57
N PRO A 117 -19.35 15.88 5.37
CA PRO A 117 -18.89 15.30 4.12
C PRO A 117 -17.38 15.04 4.12
N ILE A 118 -16.98 13.87 3.63
CA ILE A 118 -15.59 13.48 3.45
C ILE A 118 -15.32 13.38 1.95
N ALA A 119 -14.39 14.20 1.45
CA ALA A 119 -13.94 14.14 0.07
C ALA A 119 -12.84 13.10 -0.11
N ILE A 120 -12.92 12.33 -1.19
CA ILE A 120 -11.89 11.37 -1.60
C ILE A 120 -11.28 11.86 -2.91
N LEU A 121 -9.97 12.14 -2.89
CA LEU A 121 -9.19 12.42 -4.09
C LEU A 121 -8.59 11.11 -4.60
N THR A 122 -8.87 10.78 -5.84
CA THR A 122 -8.48 9.51 -6.45
C THR A 122 -8.15 9.67 -7.93
N ALA A 123 -7.34 8.77 -8.47
CA ALA A 123 -7.00 8.73 -9.89
C ALA A 123 -8.21 8.33 -10.78
N SER A 124 -9.16 7.56 -10.23
CA SER A 124 -10.38 7.16 -10.92
C SER A 124 -11.52 6.99 -9.91
N ALA A 125 -12.50 7.88 -9.95
CA ALA A 125 -13.68 7.77 -9.11
C ALA A 125 -14.52 6.54 -9.49
N ASP A 126 -14.69 6.30 -10.78
CA ASP A 126 -15.49 5.18 -11.30
C ASP A 126 -14.92 3.81 -10.88
N SER A 127 -13.62 3.70 -10.76
CA SER A 127 -12.95 2.47 -10.31
C SER A 127 -13.06 2.21 -8.79
N LEU A 128 -13.56 3.17 -8.01
CA LEU A 128 -13.81 3.01 -6.57
C LEU A 128 -15.29 2.78 -6.23
N THR A 129 -16.19 3.05 -7.17
CA THR A 129 -17.64 2.94 -6.97
C THR A 129 -18.14 1.58 -7.49
N THR A 130 -17.96 0.53 -6.74
CA THR A 130 -18.61 -0.77 -6.98
C THR A 130 -19.25 -1.29 -5.72
#